data_acfa61862e6f51456379f5a188e61213
#
_entry.id   acfa61862e6f51456379f5a188e61213
#
_cell.length_a   1.000
_cell.length_b   1.000
_cell.length_c   1.000
_cell.angle_alpha   90.00
_cell.angle_beta   90.00
_cell.angle_gamma   90.00
#
_symmetry.space_group_name_H-M   'P 1'
#
loop_
_entity.id
_entity.type
_entity.pdbx_description
1 polymer ?
#
loop_
_entity_poly.entity_id
_entity_poly.type
_entity_poly.pdbx_seq_one_letter_code
_entity_poly.pdbx_strand_id
1 'polypeptide(L)'
;SVITALFPDVYIDSEVVVGNNCYIASGVKLLGSVKIGNDCIIRENTVIGSDGLTTRRDENGKVVTIPQFGGVTIEDNVQIGALTVIGKGAIDDTVIHSGCRIDNCCFISHNVQLGEDTLVVGETIMFGSSSTGKQAFISGNSTVRDGVSIGEKALVGMGSVVVKPVPDGGIVKGNPAKQKE
;
A
#
# COMPACT_ATOMS: atom_id res chain seq x y z
N SER A 1 8.06 -25.65 14.59
CA SER A 1 8.90 -24.66 13.92
C SER A 1 8.11 -24.06 12.76
N VAL A 2 7.90 -22.80 12.82
CA VAL A 2 7.16 -22.05 11.81
C VAL A 2 8.18 -21.58 10.76
N ILE A 3 8.05 -22.04 9.54
CA ILE A 3 9.04 -21.80 8.47
C ILE A 3 8.51 -20.70 7.57
N THR A 4 9.28 -19.62 7.40
CA THR A 4 9.07 -18.65 6.30
C THR A 4 9.64 -19.24 5.02
N ALA A 5 8.79 -19.39 4.00
CA ALA A 5 9.18 -19.93 2.71
C ALA A 5 9.61 -18.80 1.75
N LEU A 6 10.85 -18.86 1.27
CA LEU A 6 11.40 -17.99 0.24
C LEU A 6 11.55 -18.76 -1.07
N PHE A 7 11.04 -18.21 -2.15
CA PHE A 7 11.09 -18.81 -3.49
C PHE A 7 12.23 -18.24 -4.34
N PRO A 8 12.55 -18.83 -5.50
CA PRO A 8 13.63 -18.34 -6.36
C PRO A 8 13.48 -16.87 -6.75
N ASP A 9 14.62 -16.21 -6.99
CA ASP A 9 14.72 -14.81 -7.46
C ASP A 9 14.17 -13.76 -6.48
N VAL A 10 13.95 -14.11 -5.21
CA VAL A 10 13.62 -13.14 -4.17
C VAL A 10 14.85 -12.32 -3.83
N TYR A 11 14.72 -10.99 -3.86
CA TYR A 11 15.74 -10.07 -3.39
C TYR A 11 15.32 -9.47 -2.04
N ILE A 12 16.21 -9.55 -1.06
CA ILE A 12 15.99 -9.01 0.29
C ILE A 12 17.18 -8.14 0.66
N ASP A 13 16.93 -6.86 0.89
CA ASP A 13 17.96 -5.92 1.33
C ASP A 13 18.36 -6.16 2.80
N SER A 14 19.52 -5.61 3.20
CA SER A 14 20.12 -5.89 4.51
C SER A 14 19.31 -5.39 5.72
N GLU A 15 18.43 -4.42 5.53
CA GLU A 15 17.61 -3.85 6.61
C GLU A 15 16.22 -4.48 6.73
N VAL A 16 15.92 -5.48 5.91
CA VAL A 16 14.61 -6.14 5.90
C VAL A 16 14.47 -7.10 7.06
N VAL A 17 13.33 -7.06 7.73
CA VAL A 17 12.95 -8.03 8.76
C VAL A 17 11.67 -8.73 8.33
N VAL A 18 11.67 -10.07 8.34
CA VAL A 18 10.51 -10.90 8.02
C VAL A 18 10.17 -11.79 9.21
N GLY A 19 8.93 -11.79 9.61
CA GLY A 19 8.42 -12.62 10.69
C GLY A 19 8.29 -14.10 10.33
N ASN A 20 7.51 -14.82 11.09
CA ASN A 20 7.35 -16.28 10.97
C ASN A 20 6.19 -16.62 10.04
N ASN A 21 6.24 -17.84 9.47
CA ASN A 21 5.15 -18.43 8.67
C ASN A 21 4.74 -17.59 7.46
N CYS A 22 5.70 -16.88 6.87
CA CYS A 22 5.45 -16.06 5.69
C CYS A 22 5.70 -16.86 4.40
N TYR A 23 4.97 -16.52 3.35
CA TYR A 23 5.16 -17.01 1.99
C TYR A 23 5.62 -15.84 1.11
N ILE A 24 6.88 -15.88 0.66
CA ILE A 24 7.47 -14.86 -0.21
C ILE A 24 7.74 -15.49 -1.58
N ALA A 25 6.87 -15.20 -2.54
CA ALA A 25 6.87 -15.82 -3.87
C ALA A 25 8.04 -15.37 -4.74
N SER A 26 8.23 -16.07 -5.86
CA SER A 26 9.31 -15.79 -6.82
C SER A 26 9.30 -14.34 -7.30
N GLY A 27 10.49 -13.78 -7.46
CA GLY A 27 10.70 -12.46 -8.03
C GLY A 27 10.36 -11.29 -7.12
N VAL A 28 9.88 -11.51 -5.90
CA VAL A 28 9.61 -10.45 -4.91
C VAL A 28 10.88 -9.67 -4.61
N LYS A 29 10.76 -8.34 -4.49
CA LYS A 29 11.86 -7.45 -4.09
C LYS A 29 11.46 -6.70 -2.82
N LEU A 30 12.24 -6.86 -1.76
CA LEU A 30 12.11 -6.16 -0.49
C LEU A 30 13.31 -5.21 -0.35
N LEU A 31 13.05 -3.90 -0.40
CA LEU A 31 14.08 -2.86 -0.56
C LEU A 31 14.13 -1.95 0.66
N GLY A 32 15.34 -1.70 1.15
CA GLY A 32 15.58 -0.79 2.28
C GLY A 32 14.93 -1.26 3.58
N SER A 33 14.40 -0.34 4.37
CA SER A 33 13.79 -0.64 5.68
C SER A 33 12.37 -1.17 5.53
N VAL A 34 12.23 -2.49 5.35
CA VAL A 34 10.93 -3.18 5.28
C VAL A 34 10.79 -4.14 6.45
N LYS A 35 9.66 -4.03 7.16
CA LYS A 35 9.30 -4.94 8.27
C LYS A 35 8.02 -5.67 7.90
N ILE A 36 8.05 -7.00 7.92
CA ILE A 36 6.91 -7.87 7.64
C ILE A 36 6.63 -8.69 8.89
N GLY A 37 5.40 -8.67 9.37
CA GLY A 37 4.93 -9.45 10.50
C GLY A 37 4.84 -10.95 10.21
N ASN A 38 4.00 -11.64 10.95
CA ASN A 38 3.82 -13.09 10.84
C ASN A 38 2.64 -13.44 9.90
N ASP A 39 2.63 -14.68 9.40
CA ASP A 39 1.51 -15.23 8.61
C ASP A 39 1.17 -14.43 7.34
N CYS A 40 2.16 -13.75 6.76
CA CYS A 40 2.00 -12.91 5.57
C CYS A 40 2.24 -13.69 4.28
N ILE A 41 1.52 -13.29 3.23
CA ILE A 41 1.68 -13.84 1.87
C ILE A 41 2.01 -12.69 0.91
N ILE A 42 3.18 -12.75 0.26
CA ILE A 42 3.59 -11.80 -0.76
C ILE A 42 3.73 -12.55 -2.09
N ARG A 43 2.93 -12.17 -3.07
CA ARG A 43 2.85 -12.84 -4.35
C ARG A 43 3.92 -12.37 -5.33
N GLU A 44 3.96 -13.04 -6.47
CA GLU A 44 5.02 -13.01 -7.48
C GLU A 44 5.31 -11.60 -8.00
N ASN A 45 6.61 -11.28 -8.16
CA ASN A 45 7.11 -10.02 -8.73
C ASN A 45 6.62 -8.73 -8.04
N THR A 46 6.15 -8.81 -6.82
CA THR A 46 5.77 -7.64 -6.01
C THR A 46 7.01 -6.94 -5.49
N VAL A 47 6.99 -5.60 -5.50
CA VAL A 47 8.09 -4.74 -5.05
C VAL A 47 7.64 -3.94 -3.83
N ILE A 48 8.36 -4.06 -2.72
CA ILE A 48 8.06 -3.37 -1.47
C ILE A 48 9.28 -2.56 -1.03
N GLY A 49 9.07 -1.27 -0.70
CA GLY A 49 10.11 -0.39 -0.21
C GLY A 49 10.83 0.43 -1.29
N SER A 50 10.29 0.47 -2.52
CA SER A 50 10.82 1.38 -3.54
C SER A 50 10.61 2.84 -3.15
N ASP A 51 11.50 3.72 -3.64
CA ASP A 51 11.33 5.16 -3.47
C ASP A 51 10.04 5.65 -4.14
N GLY A 52 9.31 6.51 -3.45
CA GLY A 52 8.25 7.28 -4.05
C GLY A 52 8.82 8.52 -4.76
N LEU A 53 7.97 9.24 -5.48
CA LEU A 53 8.35 10.47 -6.17
C LEU A 53 7.95 11.69 -5.33
N THR A 54 8.84 12.14 -4.45
CA THR A 54 8.70 13.43 -3.77
C THR A 54 9.64 14.44 -4.39
N THR A 55 9.11 15.53 -4.90
CA THR A 55 9.90 16.55 -5.59
C THR A 55 9.55 17.96 -5.10
N ARG A 56 10.49 18.88 -5.28
CA ARG A 56 10.27 20.31 -5.15
C ARG A 56 10.93 21.06 -6.32
N ARG A 57 10.57 22.31 -6.52
CA ARG A 57 11.34 23.19 -7.40
C ARG A 57 12.32 24.01 -6.58
N ASP A 58 13.53 24.15 -7.08
CA ASP A 58 14.52 25.07 -6.53
C ASP A 58 14.22 26.54 -6.95
N GLU A 59 15.08 27.46 -6.55
CA GLU A 59 14.98 28.89 -6.86
C GLU A 59 14.99 29.22 -8.36
N ASN A 60 15.52 28.32 -9.19
CA ASN A 60 15.57 28.44 -10.64
C ASN A 60 14.42 27.71 -11.35
N GLY A 61 13.48 27.14 -10.60
CA GLY A 61 12.36 26.35 -11.13
C GLY A 61 12.71 24.92 -11.53
N LYS A 62 13.94 24.45 -11.31
CA LYS A 62 14.38 23.10 -11.61
C LYS A 62 13.80 22.10 -10.61
N VAL A 63 13.34 20.96 -11.11
CA VAL A 63 12.84 19.87 -10.27
C VAL A 63 13.99 19.20 -9.54
N VAL A 64 13.87 19.09 -8.23
CA VAL A 64 14.81 18.40 -7.33
C VAL A 64 14.07 17.30 -6.61
N THR A 65 14.60 16.07 -6.66
CA THR A 65 14.04 14.93 -5.93
C THR A 65 14.44 15.03 -4.45
N ILE A 66 13.48 14.80 -3.57
CA ILE A 66 13.71 14.74 -2.13
C ILE A 66 13.92 13.26 -1.76
N PRO A 67 15.06 12.89 -1.14
CA PRO A 67 15.29 11.52 -0.68
C PRO A 67 14.22 11.09 0.32
N GLN A 68 13.91 9.80 0.30
CA GLN A 68 12.97 9.19 1.24
C GLN A 68 13.72 8.33 2.26
N PHE A 69 13.46 8.57 3.54
CA PHE A 69 14.17 7.95 4.68
C PHE A 69 13.29 7.00 5.49
N GLY A 70 11.97 7.01 5.27
CA GLY A 70 11.05 6.08 5.89
C GLY A 70 11.16 4.67 5.30
N GLY A 71 10.36 3.77 5.82
CA GLY A 71 10.29 2.37 5.42
C GLY A 71 8.88 1.94 5.03
N VAL A 72 8.68 0.64 5.10
CA VAL A 72 7.36 0.00 5.00
C VAL A 72 7.20 -0.95 6.17
N THR A 73 6.10 -0.81 6.89
CA THR A 73 5.70 -1.74 7.95
C THR A 73 4.44 -2.49 7.51
N ILE A 74 4.54 -3.81 7.45
CA ILE A 74 3.43 -4.72 7.15
C ILE A 74 3.22 -5.56 8.41
N GLU A 75 2.04 -5.47 8.99
CA GLU A 75 1.69 -6.22 10.18
C GLU A 75 1.30 -7.67 9.87
N ASP A 76 0.75 -8.38 10.86
CA ASP A 76 0.46 -9.81 10.77
C ASP A 76 -0.73 -10.12 9.84
N ASN A 77 -0.72 -11.32 9.27
CA ASN A 77 -1.82 -11.87 8.47
C ASN A 77 -2.20 -11.00 7.25
N VAL A 78 -1.24 -10.33 6.62
CA VAL A 78 -1.45 -9.54 5.42
C VAL A 78 -1.21 -10.38 4.16
N GLN A 79 -2.04 -10.19 3.13
CA GLN A 79 -1.80 -10.78 1.81
C GLN A 79 -1.66 -9.69 0.75
N ILE A 80 -0.61 -9.78 -0.06
CA ILE A 80 -0.31 -8.84 -1.14
C ILE A 80 -0.21 -9.62 -2.44
N GLY A 81 -1.03 -9.23 -3.41
CA GLY A 81 -1.12 -9.82 -4.74
C GLY A 81 0.12 -9.58 -5.59
N ALA A 82 0.17 -10.28 -6.72
CA ALA A 82 1.27 -10.22 -7.65
C ALA A 82 1.38 -8.86 -8.35
N LEU A 83 2.60 -8.48 -8.76
CA LEU A 83 2.88 -7.25 -9.51
C LEU A 83 2.42 -5.96 -8.78
N THR A 84 2.24 -6.02 -7.49
CA THR A 84 1.88 -4.87 -6.66
C THR A 84 3.13 -4.11 -6.23
N VAL A 85 3.05 -2.78 -6.18
CA VAL A 85 4.15 -1.93 -5.72
C VAL A 85 3.71 -1.20 -4.46
N ILE A 86 4.54 -1.29 -3.40
CA ILE A 86 4.36 -0.53 -2.16
C ILE A 86 5.58 0.35 -1.95
N GLY A 87 5.39 1.66 -2.08
CA GLY A 87 6.44 2.67 -1.87
C GLY A 87 6.73 2.88 -0.39
N LYS A 88 8.00 3.12 -0.06
CA LYS A 88 8.39 3.51 1.31
C LYS A 88 7.94 4.93 1.63
N GLY A 89 7.77 5.23 2.88
CA GLY A 89 7.41 6.57 3.33
C GLY A 89 8.55 7.59 3.18
N ALA A 90 8.21 8.85 3.18
CA ALA A 90 9.21 9.93 3.04
C ALA A 90 10.05 10.11 4.32
N ILE A 91 9.42 10.12 5.49
CA ILE A 91 10.04 10.16 6.81
C ILE A 91 9.45 9.03 7.66
N ASP A 92 8.12 9.05 7.88
CA ASP A 92 7.40 7.98 8.55
C ASP A 92 7.14 6.83 7.57
N ASP A 93 6.90 5.63 8.08
CA ASP A 93 6.65 4.44 7.26
C ASP A 93 5.31 4.51 6.51
N THR A 94 5.25 3.85 5.36
CA THR A 94 3.99 3.34 4.80
C THR A 94 3.57 2.14 5.65
N VAL A 95 2.32 2.09 6.13
CA VAL A 95 1.87 1.04 7.05
C VAL A 95 0.66 0.29 6.50
N ILE A 96 0.78 -1.02 6.48
CA ILE A 96 -0.30 -1.94 6.15
C ILE A 96 -0.65 -2.71 7.42
N HIS A 97 -1.78 -2.35 8.03
CA HIS A 97 -2.20 -2.98 9.28
C HIS A 97 -2.68 -4.41 9.08
N SER A 98 -2.80 -5.13 10.21
CA SER A 98 -3.11 -6.55 10.23
C SER A 98 -4.38 -6.91 9.46
N GLY A 99 -4.38 -8.09 8.84
CA GLY A 99 -5.54 -8.63 8.16
C GLY A 99 -5.83 -8.04 6.77
N CYS A 100 -5.09 -7.03 6.32
CA CYS A 100 -5.31 -6.42 5.01
C CYS A 100 -5.15 -7.43 3.85
N ARG A 101 -5.94 -7.25 2.82
CA ARG A 101 -5.86 -7.98 1.56
C ARG A 101 -5.70 -6.98 0.41
N ILE A 102 -4.58 -7.03 -0.26
CA ILE A 102 -4.27 -6.20 -1.43
C ILE A 102 -4.15 -7.15 -2.62
N ASP A 103 -4.93 -6.93 -3.63
CA ASP A 103 -4.97 -7.77 -4.83
C ASP A 103 -3.85 -7.40 -5.81
N ASN A 104 -3.85 -8.01 -6.98
CA ASN A 104 -2.81 -7.88 -7.98
C ASN A 104 -2.79 -6.50 -8.64
N CYS A 105 -1.61 -6.09 -9.13
CA CYS A 105 -1.40 -4.88 -9.91
C CYS A 105 -1.82 -3.58 -9.19
N CYS A 106 -1.78 -3.55 -7.88
CA CYS A 106 -2.05 -2.34 -7.10
C CYS A 106 -0.81 -1.46 -6.95
N PHE A 107 -1.02 -0.15 -6.83
CA PHE A 107 0.02 0.80 -6.46
C PHE A 107 -0.34 1.49 -5.13
N ILE A 108 0.43 1.18 -4.09
CA ILE A 108 0.33 1.80 -2.77
C ILE A 108 1.51 2.74 -2.60
N SER A 109 1.27 4.03 -2.69
CA SER A 109 2.31 5.05 -2.69
C SER A 109 2.87 5.32 -1.28
N HIS A 110 3.82 6.26 -1.19
CA HIS A 110 4.50 6.62 0.06
C HIS A 110 3.55 7.13 1.14
N ASN A 111 3.83 6.79 2.39
CA ASN A 111 3.08 7.24 3.57
C ASN A 111 1.58 6.85 3.60
N VAL A 112 1.17 5.89 2.77
CA VAL A 112 -0.19 5.34 2.84
C VAL A 112 -0.36 4.56 4.13
N GLN A 113 -1.54 4.68 4.74
CA GLN A 113 -1.94 3.95 5.95
C GLN A 113 -3.19 3.13 5.64
N LEU A 114 -3.07 1.80 5.53
CA LEU A 114 -4.25 0.93 5.39
C LEU A 114 -4.67 0.38 6.75
N GLY A 115 -5.86 0.76 7.21
CA GLY A 115 -6.43 0.26 8.46
C GLY A 115 -6.68 -1.26 8.45
N GLU A 116 -6.81 -1.86 9.64
CA GLU A 116 -7.01 -3.30 9.81
C GLU A 116 -8.13 -3.86 8.90
N ASP A 117 -7.94 -5.07 8.39
CA ASP A 117 -8.90 -5.80 7.57
C ASP A 117 -9.39 -5.04 6.32
N THR A 118 -8.63 -4.04 5.84
CA THR A 118 -8.94 -3.33 4.60
C THR A 118 -8.78 -4.25 3.39
N LEU A 119 -9.73 -4.17 2.45
CA LEU A 119 -9.65 -4.84 1.15
C LEU A 119 -9.35 -3.81 0.06
N VAL A 120 -8.30 -4.06 -0.72
CA VAL A 120 -7.91 -3.27 -1.90
C VAL A 120 -7.89 -4.20 -3.09
N VAL A 121 -8.89 -4.07 -3.96
CA VAL A 121 -9.07 -4.93 -5.14
C VAL A 121 -8.18 -4.46 -6.29
N GLY A 122 -7.88 -5.35 -7.23
CA GLY A 122 -6.87 -5.21 -8.28
C GLY A 122 -6.92 -3.90 -9.07
N GLU A 123 -5.76 -3.50 -9.60
CA GLU A 123 -5.56 -2.28 -10.39
C GLU A 123 -5.90 -0.97 -9.64
N THR A 124 -5.96 -1.01 -8.32
CA THR A 124 -6.24 0.18 -7.48
C THR A 124 -4.97 0.98 -7.23
N ILE A 125 -5.12 2.31 -7.24
CA ILE A 125 -4.06 3.26 -6.92
C ILE A 125 -4.42 4.02 -5.64
N MET A 126 -3.58 3.91 -4.62
CA MET A 126 -3.61 4.73 -3.41
C MET A 126 -2.45 5.73 -3.47
N PHE A 127 -2.72 7.00 -3.75
CA PHE A 127 -1.68 8.03 -3.79
C PHE A 127 -1.17 8.41 -2.39
N GLY A 128 -0.02 9.10 -2.37
CA GLY A 128 0.74 9.36 -1.16
C GLY A 128 -0.07 9.95 0.00
N SER A 129 0.23 9.52 1.21
CA SER A 129 -0.44 9.98 2.44
C SER A 129 -1.96 9.78 2.48
N SER A 130 -2.53 9.01 1.55
CA SER A 130 -3.92 8.58 1.67
C SER A 130 -4.07 7.50 2.75
N SER A 131 -5.26 7.36 3.30
CA SER A 131 -5.49 6.41 4.38
C SER A 131 -6.85 5.74 4.30
N THR A 132 -6.95 4.56 4.93
CA THR A 132 -8.23 3.90 5.17
C THR A 132 -8.43 3.65 6.67
N GLY A 133 -9.67 3.75 7.11
CA GLY A 133 -10.09 3.17 8.38
C GLY A 133 -10.22 1.65 8.29
N LYS A 134 -10.50 1.04 9.43
CA LYS A 134 -10.69 -0.41 9.57
C LYS A 134 -11.81 -0.93 8.66
N GLN A 135 -11.59 -2.09 8.04
CA GLN A 135 -12.59 -2.79 7.21
C GLN A 135 -13.10 -1.97 6.01
N ALA A 136 -12.35 -0.98 5.54
CA ALA A 136 -12.70 -0.28 4.31
C ALA A 136 -12.60 -1.22 3.10
N PHE A 137 -13.43 -1.00 2.11
CA PHE A 137 -13.45 -1.77 0.86
C PHE A 137 -13.20 -0.84 -0.34
N ILE A 138 -12.06 -1.00 -1.00
CA ILE A 138 -11.70 -0.24 -2.19
C ILE A 138 -11.84 -1.19 -3.39
N SER A 139 -12.89 -1.01 -4.18
CA SER A 139 -13.15 -1.85 -5.35
C SER A 139 -12.14 -1.58 -6.47
N GLY A 140 -11.99 -2.57 -7.34
CA GLY A 140 -10.96 -2.59 -8.39
C GLY A 140 -10.98 -1.38 -9.33
N ASN A 141 -9.81 -1.12 -9.90
CA ASN A 141 -9.55 -0.03 -10.83
C ASN A 141 -9.96 1.36 -10.27
N SER A 142 -9.80 1.54 -8.97
CA SER A 142 -10.12 2.79 -8.28
C SER A 142 -8.87 3.61 -8.01
N THR A 143 -9.03 4.92 -7.91
CA THR A 143 -7.93 5.84 -7.59
C THR A 143 -8.32 6.70 -6.39
N VAL A 144 -7.48 6.70 -5.35
CA VAL A 144 -7.62 7.57 -4.18
C VAL A 144 -6.54 8.65 -4.24
N ARG A 145 -6.96 9.92 -4.26
CA ARG A 145 -6.05 11.07 -4.32
C ARG A 145 -5.18 11.15 -3.07
N ASP A 146 -4.01 11.76 -3.22
CA ASP A 146 -3.09 12.04 -2.12
C ASP A 146 -3.76 12.78 -0.94
N GLY A 147 -3.42 12.38 0.28
CA GLY A 147 -3.94 12.93 1.53
C GLY A 147 -5.42 12.67 1.79
N VAL A 148 -6.11 11.90 0.96
CA VAL A 148 -7.54 11.59 1.17
C VAL A 148 -7.70 10.41 2.14
N SER A 149 -8.61 10.58 3.12
CA SER A 149 -8.99 9.52 4.06
C SER A 149 -10.30 8.84 3.63
N ILE A 150 -10.31 7.52 3.72
CA ILE A 150 -11.49 6.66 3.56
C ILE A 150 -11.87 6.13 4.93
N GLY A 151 -13.08 6.39 5.39
CA GLY A 151 -13.54 6.03 6.74
C GLY A 151 -13.64 4.53 7.00
N GLU A 152 -13.85 4.17 8.28
CA GLU A 152 -14.07 2.80 8.70
C GLU A 152 -15.29 2.21 7.98
N LYS A 153 -15.17 0.96 7.49
CA LYS A 153 -16.23 0.25 6.75
C LYS A 153 -16.79 1.00 5.52
N ALA A 154 -16.10 2.04 5.06
CA ALA A 154 -16.51 2.75 3.85
C ALA A 154 -16.27 1.91 2.60
N LEU A 155 -17.08 2.15 1.57
CA LEU A 155 -17.01 1.46 0.29
C LEU A 155 -16.71 2.44 -0.84
N VAL A 156 -15.64 2.16 -1.57
CA VAL A 156 -15.31 2.82 -2.83
C VAL A 156 -15.73 1.92 -3.98
N GLY A 157 -16.69 2.36 -4.79
CA GLY A 157 -17.18 1.59 -5.94
C GLY A 157 -16.15 1.46 -7.05
N MET A 158 -16.26 0.41 -7.85
CA MET A 158 -15.33 0.09 -8.93
C MET A 158 -15.13 1.28 -9.90
N GLY A 159 -13.88 1.50 -10.33
CA GLY A 159 -13.52 2.55 -11.28
C GLY A 159 -13.68 3.97 -10.74
N SER A 160 -13.76 4.16 -9.43
CA SER A 160 -13.98 5.48 -8.83
C SER A 160 -12.69 6.29 -8.71
N VAL A 161 -12.81 7.62 -8.87
CA VAL A 161 -11.73 8.57 -8.54
C VAL A 161 -12.14 9.37 -7.31
N VAL A 162 -11.56 9.02 -6.16
CA VAL A 162 -11.89 9.62 -4.87
C VAL A 162 -11.00 10.83 -4.60
N VAL A 163 -11.60 12.01 -4.60
CA VAL A 163 -10.88 13.30 -4.45
C VAL A 163 -11.21 14.05 -3.17
N LYS A 164 -12.12 13.50 -2.35
CA LYS A 164 -12.54 14.06 -1.05
C LYS A 164 -12.61 12.94 0.00
N PRO A 165 -12.44 13.25 1.27
CA PRO A 165 -12.63 12.28 2.35
C PRO A 165 -13.98 11.59 2.28
N VAL A 166 -13.99 10.30 2.62
CA VAL A 166 -15.20 9.48 2.73
C VAL A 166 -15.44 9.21 4.21
N PRO A 167 -16.62 9.53 4.76
CA PRO A 167 -16.92 9.25 6.18
C PRO A 167 -17.03 7.76 6.46
N ASP A 168 -17.03 7.40 7.74
CA ASP A 168 -17.25 6.02 8.19
C ASP A 168 -18.57 5.48 7.64
N GLY A 169 -18.53 4.24 7.14
CA GLY A 169 -19.65 3.58 6.48
C GLY A 169 -20.12 4.24 5.18
N GLY A 170 -19.43 5.30 4.73
CA GLY A 170 -19.78 6.03 3.52
C GLY A 170 -19.62 5.19 2.25
N ILE A 171 -20.49 5.41 1.26
CA ILE A 171 -20.40 4.78 -0.05
C ILE A 171 -20.18 5.85 -1.11
N VAL A 172 -19.07 5.74 -1.84
CA VAL A 172 -18.77 6.64 -2.96
C VAL A 172 -18.57 5.87 -4.25
N LYS A 173 -18.96 6.48 -5.38
CA LYS A 173 -18.78 5.87 -6.69
C LYS A 173 -18.68 6.93 -7.79
N GLY A 174 -18.01 6.58 -8.87
CA GLY A 174 -17.91 7.39 -10.09
C GLY A 174 -16.59 8.14 -10.24
N ASN A 175 -16.48 8.88 -11.32
CA ASN A 175 -15.31 9.68 -11.67
C ASN A 175 -15.73 11.13 -11.97
N PRO A 176 -15.47 12.10 -11.08
CA PRO A 176 -15.03 11.90 -9.69
C PRO A 176 -16.08 11.16 -8.84
N ALA A 177 -15.64 10.48 -7.79
CA ALA A 177 -16.53 9.72 -6.89
C ALA A 177 -17.45 10.68 -6.12
N LYS A 178 -18.73 10.33 -6.07
CA LYS A 178 -19.75 11.08 -5.31
C LYS A 178 -20.32 10.19 -4.20
N GLN A 179 -20.64 10.80 -3.07
CA GLN A 179 -21.37 10.15 -1.99
C GLN A 179 -22.71 9.71 -2.51
N LYS A 180 -23.12 8.48 -2.19
CA LYS A 180 -24.49 8.00 -2.41
C LYS A 180 -25.33 8.47 -1.23
N GLU A 181 -26.44 9.14 -1.51
CA GLU A 181 -27.47 9.49 -0.52
C GLU A 181 -28.28 8.26 -0.08
#